data_36d05696f927a27613e1ae9ce6bc6096
#
_entry.id   36d05696f927a27613e1ae9ce6bc6096
#
_cell.length_a   1.000
_cell.length_b   1.000
_cell.length_c   1.000
_cell.angle_alpha   90.00
_cell.angle_beta   90.00
_cell.angle_gamma   90.00
#
_symmetry.space_group_name_H-M   'P 1'
#
loop_
_entity.id
_entity.type
_entity.pdbx_description
1 polymer ?
#
loop_
_entity_poly.entity_id
_entity_poly.type
_entity_poly.pdbx_seq_one_letter_code
_entity_poly.pdbx_strand_id
1 'polypeptide(L)'
;MFSLTHTAKNVVPVLALLASFSGHASVTPDRTRLVFNESDKSISVTLRNNDQKLPYLAQSWIEDARGNKISSPLAVLPPVQRIDAMMNGQVKVQGLPDINKLPADRESVFYFNVREIPPKSNKPNTLQTRIKLFWRPKALENVSMKNPWQHKVTLTRNGQDFTVNNPTSYYVIISNASAKKGGNPPEGFTPLMLEPKTSAPLNAKMDSVPVLTYINDYGARMPLYFKCTGNNCQVDEEQSRKG
;
A
#
# COMPACT_ATOMS: atom_id res chain seq x y z
N MET A 1 -17.35 18.16 -74.10
CA MET A 1 -17.96 18.78 -72.94
C MET A 1 -18.30 17.64 -71.95
N PHE A 2 -17.33 17.23 -71.09
CA PHE A 2 -17.50 16.10 -70.14
C PHE A 2 -17.57 16.68 -68.75
N SER A 3 -18.71 16.50 -68.09
CA SER A 3 -18.95 16.90 -66.71
C SER A 3 -18.52 15.75 -65.78
N LEU A 4 -17.52 15.98 -64.92
CA LEU A 4 -17.10 15.09 -63.87
C LEU A 4 -17.82 15.44 -62.56
N THR A 5 -18.75 14.61 -62.17
CA THR A 5 -19.40 14.67 -60.85
C THR A 5 -18.53 13.99 -59.81
N HIS A 6 -17.98 14.79 -58.89
CA HIS A 6 -17.28 14.27 -57.69
C HIS A 6 -18.29 13.84 -56.62
N THR A 7 -18.35 12.54 -56.38
CA THR A 7 -19.09 11.98 -55.24
C THR A 7 -18.19 12.01 -53.98
N ALA A 8 -18.45 12.93 -53.10
CA ALA A 8 -17.81 12.99 -51.77
C ALA A 8 -18.37 11.86 -50.90
N LYS A 9 -17.51 10.87 -50.57
CA LYS A 9 -17.80 9.83 -49.55
C LYS A 9 -17.60 10.42 -48.18
N ASN A 10 -18.67 10.64 -47.45
CA ASN A 10 -18.65 11.01 -46.03
C ASN A 10 -18.14 9.81 -45.21
N VAL A 11 -16.89 9.87 -44.76
CA VAL A 11 -16.33 8.96 -43.75
C VAL A 11 -16.69 9.53 -42.39
N VAL A 12 -17.67 8.96 -41.72
CA VAL A 12 -17.99 9.25 -40.32
C VAL A 12 -16.99 8.50 -39.43
N PRO A 13 -16.14 9.19 -38.64
CA PRO A 13 -15.30 8.50 -37.71
C PRO A 13 -16.15 7.99 -36.52
N VAL A 14 -16.31 6.68 -36.42
CA VAL A 14 -16.88 6.03 -35.24
C VAL A 14 -15.88 6.17 -34.09
N LEU A 15 -16.11 7.16 -33.24
CA LEU A 15 -15.38 7.34 -32.02
C LEU A 15 -15.84 6.27 -30.99
N ALA A 16 -15.14 5.14 -30.93
CA ALA A 16 -15.40 4.10 -29.95
C ALA A 16 -15.03 4.64 -28.56
N LEU A 17 -16.02 5.06 -27.77
CA LEU A 17 -15.88 5.35 -26.36
C LEU A 17 -15.55 4.02 -25.63
N LEU A 18 -14.27 3.81 -25.33
CA LEU A 18 -13.82 2.79 -24.38
C LEU A 18 -14.26 3.23 -22.98
N ALA A 19 -15.45 2.86 -22.57
CA ALA A 19 -15.90 3.00 -21.20
C ALA A 19 -15.05 2.04 -20.32
N SER A 20 -14.01 2.57 -19.68
CA SER A 20 -13.23 1.85 -18.67
C SER A 20 -14.14 1.61 -17.46
N PHE A 21 -14.69 0.42 -17.32
CA PHE A 21 -15.37 -0.02 -16.11
C PHE A 21 -14.32 -0.21 -15.02
N SER A 22 -14.09 0.83 -14.24
CA SER A 22 -13.30 0.71 -12.99
C SER A 22 -14.15 -0.09 -11.99
N GLY A 23 -13.85 -1.38 -11.85
CA GLY A 23 -14.44 -2.20 -10.80
C GLY A 23 -13.99 -1.69 -9.43
N HIS A 24 -14.89 -1.07 -8.68
CA HIS A 24 -14.65 -0.67 -7.30
C HIS A 24 -15.20 -1.77 -6.39
N ALA A 25 -14.41 -2.14 -5.34
CA ALA A 25 -14.91 -3.02 -4.29
C ALA A 25 -16.08 -2.34 -3.57
N SER A 26 -17.18 -3.09 -3.38
CA SER A 26 -18.33 -2.59 -2.64
C SER A 26 -18.01 -2.49 -1.16
N VAL A 27 -17.26 -3.45 -0.59
CA VAL A 27 -16.83 -3.43 0.81
C VAL A 27 -15.35 -3.04 0.90
N THR A 28 -15.09 -1.91 1.57
CA THR A 28 -13.73 -1.37 1.74
C THR A 28 -13.41 -1.06 3.20
N PRO A 29 -12.16 -1.30 3.66
CA PRO A 29 -11.71 -0.84 4.96
C PRO A 29 -11.53 0.70 4.97
N ASP A 30 -11.65 1.30 6.15
CA ASP A 30 -11.52 2.74 6.38
C ASP A 30 -10.08 3.27 6.22
N ARG A 31 -9.11 2.39 6.04
CA ARG A 31 -7.69 2.73 5.95
C ARG A 31 -6.93 1.79 5.04
N THR A 32 -5.73 2.22 4.59
CA THR A 32 -4.90 1.48 3.64
C THR A 32 -3.86 0.58 4.30
N ARG A 33 -3.70 0.67 5.63
CA ARG A 33 -2.81 -0.15 6.46
C ARG A 33 -3.24 -0.15 7.91
N LEU A 34 -2.78 -1.12 8.66
CA LEU A 34 -3.00 -1.23 10.09
C LEU A 34 -1.65 -1.21 10.80
N VAL A 35 -1.59 -0.52 11.94
CA VAL A 35 -0.49 -0.63 12.91
C VAL A 35 -1.10 -1.18 14.19
N PHE A 36 -0.63 -2.33 14.63
CA PHE A 36 -1.01 -2.99 15.86
C PHE A 36 0.15 -2.89 16.83
N ASN A 37 0.04 -1.99 17.80
CA ASN A 37 1.05 -1.86 18.84
C ASN A 37 0.91 -2.98 19.88
N GLU A 38 2.01 -3.44 20.43
CA GLU A 38 2.00 -4.48 21.47
C GLU A 38 1.15 -4.08 22.69
N SER A 39 1.13 -2.78 23.03
CA SER A 39 0.31 -2.23 24.13
C SER A 39 -1.19 -2.30 23.83
N ASP A 40 -1.60 -2.46 22.55
CA ASP A 40 -2.99 -2.59 22.17
C ASP A 40 -3.46 -4.03 22.38
N LYS A 41 -4.61 -4.21 23.02
CA LYS A 41 -5.24 -5.55 23.12
C LYS A 41 -5.92 -5.97 21.83
N SER A 42 -6.42 -5.00 21.10
CA SER A 42 -7.06 -5.16 19.79
C SER A 42 -7.13 -3.83 19.06
N ILE A 43 -7.21 -3.87 17.74
CA ILE A 43 -7.50 -2.71 16.90
C ILE A 43 -8.82 -2.93 16.14
N SER A 44 -9.61 -1.86 16.03
CA SER A 44 -10.86 -1.89 15.28
C SER A 44 -10.64 -1.42 13.84
N VAL A 45 -11.28 -2.08 12.89
CA VAL A 45 -11.30 -1.73 11.47
C VAL A 45 -12.75 -1.54 11.05
N THR A 46 -13.08 -0.36 10.53
CA THR A 46 -14.40 -0.11 9.95
C THR A 46 -14.42 -0.60 8.52
N LEU A 47 -15.42 -1.40 8.18
CA LEU A 47 -15.70 -1.86 6.83
C LEU A 47 -16.93 -1.15 6.32
N ARG A 48 -16.80 -0.43 5.21
CA ARG A 48 -17.91 0.30 4.60
C ARG A 48 -18.43 -0.43 3.38
N ASN A 49 -19.73 -0.67 3.33
CA ASN A 49 -20.40 -1.08 2.12
C ASN A 49 -20.81 0.17 1.32
N ASN A 50 -20.18 0.39 0.16
CA ASN A 50 -20.42 1.55 -0.70
C ASN A 50 -21.51 1.27 -1.77
N ASP A 51 -22.08 0.06 -1.82
CA ASP A 51 -23.19 -0.26 -2.72
C ASP A 51 -24.46 0.44 -2.23
N GLN A 52 -25.19 1.06 -3.16
CA GLN A 52 -26.39 1.86 -2.84
C GLN A 52 -27.64 1.01 -2.58
N LYS A 53 -27.64 -0.27 -2.97
CA LYS A 53 -28.84 -1.11 -2.99
C LYS A 53 -28.67 -2.47 -2.34
N LEU A 54 -27.47 -3.05 -2.40
CA LEU A 54 -27.26 -4.43 -2.04
C LEU A 54 -26.50 -4.57 -0.71
N PRO A 55 -26.96 -5.45 0.18
CA PRO A 55 -26.16 -5.88 1.32
C PRO A 55 -25.06 -6.83 0.84
N TYR A 56 -23.93 -6.85 1.55
CA TYR A 56 -22.82 -7.78 1.31
C TYR A 56 -22.44 -8.49 2.59
N LEU A 57 -21.94 -9.72 2.48
CA LEU A 57 -21.18 -10.30 3.56
C LEU A 57 -19.73 -9.90 3.40
N ALA A 58 -19.12 -9.42 4.47
CA ALA A 58 -17.70 -9.14 4.58
C ALA A 58 -17.02 -10.30 5.28
N GLN A 59 -16.22 -11.08 4.55
CA GLN A 59 -15.37 -12.13 5.11
C GLN A 59 -13.98 -11.59 5.33
N SER A 60 -13.49 -11.58 6.57
CA SER A 60 -12.19 -11.01 6.93
C SER A 60 -11.27 -12.06 7.57
N TRP A 61 -9.97 -11.98 7.29
CA TRP A 61 -8.95 -12.86 7.84
C TRP A 61 -7.57 -12.21 7.82
N ILE A 62 -6.62 -12.83 8.51
CA ILE A 62 -5.20 -12.45 8.49
C ILE A 62 -4.42 -13.46 7.65
N GLU A 63 -3.42 -12.95 6.94
CA GLU A 63 -2.38 -13.74 6.29
C GLU A 63 -1.02 -13.38 6.88
N ASP A 64 -0.12 -14.37 6.92
CA ASP A 64 1.29 -14.17 7.24
C ASP A 64 2.05 -13.48 6.09
N ALA A 65 3.35 -13.22 6.28
CA ALA A 65 4.21 -12.61 5.27
C ALA A 65 4.28 -13.44 3.96
N ARG A 66 4.03 -14.75 4.03
CA ARG A 66 4.07 -15.67 2.88
C ARG A 66 2.71 -15.77 2.16
N GLY A 67 1.67 -15.11 2.68
CA GLY A 67 0.32 -15.14 2.14
C GLY A 67 -0.54 -16.34 2.61
N ASN A 68 -0.09 -17.09 3.61
CA ASN A 68 -0.88 -18.15 4.21
C ASN A 68 -1.92 -17.56 5.16
N LYS A 69 -3.17 -17.99 5.03
CA LYS A 69 -4.22 -17.65 5.99
C LYS A 69 -3.90 -18.26 7.35
N ILE A 70 -3.93 -17.43 8.40
CA ILE A 70 -3.60 -17.80 9.76
C ILE A 70 -4.74 -17.51 10.73
N SER A 71 -4.74 -18.20 11.88
CA SER A 71 -5.64 -17.96 13.02
C SER A 71 -4.89 -17.62 14.31
N SER A 72 -3.57 -17.59 14.27
CA SER A 72 -2.63 -17.19 15.32
C SER A 72 -1.37 -16.63 14.64
N PRO A 73 -0.68 -15.63 15.20
CA PRO A 73 -0.87 -14.97 16.50
C PRO A 73 -1.94 -13.87 16.50
N LEU A 74 -2.59 -13.60 15.37
CA LEU A 74 -3.63 -12.60 15.19
C LEU A 74 -4.92 -13.23 14.67
N ALA A 75 -6.06 -12.79 15.18
CA ALA A 75 -7.37 -13.23 14.73
C ALA A 75 -8.29 -12.04 14.41
N VAL A 76 -9.26 -12.24 13.50
CA VAL A 76 -10.28 -11.24 13.15
C VAL A 76 -11.63 -11.67 13.72
N LEU A 77 -12.31 -10.77 14.41
CA LEU A 77 -13.61 -11.02 15.06
C LEU A 77 -14.62 -9.89 14.74
N PRO A 78 -15.81 -10.21 14.24
CA PRO A 78 -16.21 -11.51 13.69
C PRO A 78 -15.52 -11.78 12.32
N PRO A 79 -15.28 -13.04 11.97
CA PRO A 79 -14.63 -13.35 10.67
C PRO A 79 -15.58 -13.15 9.48
N VAL A 80 -16.87 -13.14 9.70
CA VAL A 80 -17.89 -12.84 8.68
C VAL A 80 -18.98 -11.98 9.32
N GLN A 81 -19.40 -10.94 8.62
CA GLN A 81 -20.55 -10.12 9.01
C GLN A 81 -21.31 -9.63 7.78
N ARG A 82 -22.62 -9.42 7.96
CA ARG A 82 -23.44 -8.73 6.97
C ARG A 82 -23.33 -7.22 7.16
N ILE A 83 -23.18 -6.49 6.06
CA ILE A 83 -23.17 -5.02 6.03
C ILE A 83 -24.23 -4.61 5.00
N ASP A 84 -25.27 -3.94 5.46
CA ASP A 84 -26.36 -3.47 4.60
C ASP A 84 -25.87 -2.31 3.68
N ALA A 85 -26.64 -2.01 2.65
CA ALA A 85 -26.32 -0.99 1.66
C ALA A 85 -26.01 0.36 2.33
N MET A 86 -24.92 1.00 1.94
CA MET A 86 -24.44 2.30 2.48
C MET A 86 -24.12 2.31 3.99
N MET A 87 -24.12 1.13 4.64
CA MET A 87 -23.83 1.01 6.08
C MET A 87 -22.39 0.64 6.35
N ASN A 88 -21.99 0.79 7.61
CA ASN A 88 -20.69 0.39 8.12
C ASN A 88 -20.82 -0.88 8.98
N GLY A 89 -19.85 -1.76 8.86
CA GLY A 89 -19.58 -2.84 9.80
C GLY A 89 -18.26 -2.58 10.53
N GLN A 90 -18.01 -3.31 11.62
CA GLN A 90 -16.76 -3.24 12.35
C GLN A 90 -16.22 -4.62 12.64
N VAL A 91 -14.94 -4.82 12.40
CA VAL A 91 -14.20 -6.00 12.83
C VAL A 91 -13.08 -5.58 13.77
N LYS A 92 -12.70 -6.48 14.69
CA LYS A 92 -11.53 -6.32 15.56
C LYS A 92 -10.44 -7.27 15.12
N VAL A 93 -9.23 -6.77 15.00
CA VAL A 93 -8.03 -7.61 14.94
C VAL A 93 -7.53 -7.74 16.39
N GLN A 94 -7.46 -8.96 16.88
CA GLN A 94 -7.09 -9.28 18.26
C GLN A 94 -5.78 -10.03 18.29
N GLY A 95 -4.87 -9.64 19.23
CA GLY A 95 -3.68 -10.40 19.55
C GLY A 95 -4.04 -11.62 20.39
N LEU A 96 -3.46 -12.78 20.04
CA LEU A 96 -3.55 -14.04 20.78
C LEU A 96 -2.25 -14.31 21.52
N PRO A 97 -2.18 -15.25 22.48
CA PRO A 97 -0.98 -15.48 23.31
C PRO A 97 0.30 -15.69 22.51
N ASP A 98 0.23 -16.30 21.33
CA ASP A 98 1.39 -16.50 20.44
C ASP A 98 2.01 -15.21 19.91
N ILE A 99 1.35 -14.06 20.07
CA ILE A 99 1.90 -12.77 19.67
C ILE A 99 3.19 -12.43 20.44
N ASN A 100 3.33 -12.94 21.66
CA ASN A 100 4.52 -12.78 22.48
C ASN A 100 5.74 -13.56 21.96
N LYS A 101 5.56 -14.43 20.94
CA LYS A 101 6.66 -15.15 20.26
C LYS A 101 7.23 -14.34 19.09
N LEU A 102 6.60 -13.22 18.71
CA LEU A 102 7.11 -12.35 17.66
C LEU A 102 8.38 -11.62 18.11
N PRO A 103 9.29 -11.25 17.18
CA PRO A 103 10.50 -10.51 17.50
C PRO A 103 10.20 -9.20 18.24
N ALA A 104 10.79 -9.00 19.42
CA ALA A 104 10.59 -7.77 20.20
C ALA A 104 11.50 -6.60 19.79
N ASP A 105 12.46 -6.84 18.87
CA ASP A 105 13.45 -5.86 18.42
C ASP A 105 13.11 -5.20 17.08
N ARG A 106 12.04 -5.66 16.42
CA ARG A 106 11.62 -5.18 15.08
C ARG A 106 10.15 -5.41 14.82
N GLU A 107 9.59 -4.68 13.85
CA GLU A 107 8.24 -4.94 13.36
C GLU A 107 8.11 -6.30 12.69
N SER A 108 6.91 -6.88 12.79
CA SER A 108 6.48 -8.04 12.01
C SER A 108 5.34 -7.65 11.06
N VAL A 109 5.34 -8.17 9.82
CA VAL A 109 4.32 -7.88 8.83
C VAL A 109 3.34 -9.03 8.69
N PHE A 110 2.07 -8.65 8.63
CA PHE A 110 0.92 -9.47 8.30
C PHE A 110 0.07 -8.75 7.26
N TYR A 111 -0.99 -9.41 6.80
CA TYR A 111 -1.94 -8.80 5.88
C TYR A 111 -3.36 -9.03 6.38
N PHE A 112 -4.10 -7.93 6.52
CA PHE A 112 -5.54 -7.98 6.74
C PHE A 112 -6.23 -8.05 5.39
N ASN A 113 -7.15 -8.99 5.28
CA ASN A 113 -7.94 -9.21 4.07
C ASN A 113 -9.42 -9.04 4.38
N VAL A 114 -10.15 -8.48 3.45
CA VAL A 114 -11.59 -8.50 3.40
C VAL A 114 -12.06 -8.87 2.00
N ARG A 115 -12.91 -9.89 1.90
CA ARG A 115 -13.58 -10.33 0.68
C ARG A 115 -15.06 -9.99 0.79
N GLU A 116 -15.57 -9.31 -0.20
CA GLU A 116 -17.00 -9.09 -0.34
C GLU A 116 -17.68 -10.32 -0.94
N ILE A 117 -18.83 -10.72 -0.36
CA ILE A 117 -19.65 -11.81 -0.88
C ILE A 117 -21.02 -11.19 -1.17
N PRO A 118 -21.40 -11.01 -2.46
CA PRO A 118 -22.68 -10.44 -2.83
C PRO A 118 -23.82 -11.38 -2.47
N PRO A 119 -25.06 -10.90 -2.31
CA PRO A 119 -26.23 -11.75 -2.29
C PRO A 119 -26.26 -12.58 -3.58
N LYS A 120 -26.98 -13.73 -3.57
CA LYS A 120 -27.07 -14.63 -4.73
C LYS A 120 -27.28 -13.84 -6.01
N SER A 121 -26.28 -13.75 -6.83
CA SER A 121 -26.31 -13.10 -8.12
C SER A 121 -25.57 -13.97 -9.14
N ASN A 122 -25.96 -13.88 -10.41
CA ASN A 122 -25.27 -14.53 -11.50
C ASN A 122 -23.90 -13.88 -11.83
N LYS A 123 -23.40 -13.02 -10.95
CA LYS A 123 -22.07 -12.36 -11.11
C LYS A 123 -21.05 -13.14 -10.27
N PRO A 124 -20.08 -13.82 -10.88
CA PRO A 124 -19.08 -14.64 -10.19
C PRO A 124 -17.96 -13.83 -9.51
N ASN A 125 -17.92 -12.51 -9.70
CA ASN A 125 -16.76 -11.71 -9.27
C ASN A 125 -16.94 -11.20 -7.84
N THR A 126 -16.20 -11.81 -6.92
CA THR A 126 -15.98 -11.28 -5.57
C THR A 126 -14.65 -10.52 -5.55
N LEU A 127 -14.67 -9.26 -5.09
CA LEU A 127 -13.45 -8.49 -4.92
C LEU A 127 -12.88 -8.72 -3.52
N GLN A 128 -11.55 -8.72 -3.44
CA GLN A 128 -10.81 -8.84 -2.20
C GLN A 128 -9.90 -7.63 -2.04
N THR A 129 -9.99 -6.97 -0.90
CA THR A 129 -9.05 -5.92 -0.49
C THR A 129 -8.06 -6.52 0.49
N ARG A 130 -6.76 -6.34 0.22
CA ARG A 130 -5.65 -6.80 1.04
C ARG A 130 -4.78 -5.62 1.44
N ILE A 131 -4.68 -5.34 2.74
CA ILE A 131 -3.88 -4.25 3.29
C ILE A 131 -2.81 -4.77 4.25
N LYS A 132 -1.70 -4.04 4.36
CA LYS A 132 -0.61 -4.40 5.28
C LYS A 132 -1.04 -4.17 6.72
N LEU A 133 -0.63 -5.09 7.61
CA LEU A 133 -0.75 -4.97 9.05
C LEU A 133 0.66 -5.13 9.64
N PHE A 134 1.12 -4.11 10.37
CA PHE A 134 2.39 -4.14 11.08
C PHE A 134 2.12 -4.36 12.57
N TRP A 135 2.63 -5.46 13.11
CA TRP A 135 2.74 -5.59 14.55
C TRP A 135 4.01 -4.88 15.01
N ARG A 136 3.85 -4.01 16.01
CA ARG A 136 4.91 -3.14 16.51
C ARG A 136 5.16 -3.43 17.98
N PRO A 137 6.36 -3.93 18.33
CA PRO A 137 6.71 -4.18 19.72
C PRO A 137 6.77 -2.89 20.53
N LYS A 138 6.53 -3.00 21.84
CA LYS A 138 6.44 -1.87 22.76
C LYS A 138 7.64 -0.93 22.70
N ALA A 139 8.84 -1.47 22.52
CA ALA A 139 10.07 -0.68 22.38
C ALA A 139 10.05 0.26 21.15
N LEU A 140 9.18 0.01 20.17
CA LEU A 140 9.09 0.75 18.90
C LEU A 140 7.81 1.61 18.79
N GLU A 141 6.94 1.64 19.78
CA GLU A 141 5.64 2.34 19.71
C GLU A 141 5.79 3.86 19.67
N ASN A 142 6.83 4.42 20.30
CA ASN A 142 7.05 5.87 20.37
C ASN A 142 7.63 6.42 19.06
N VAL A 143 6.77 6.53 18.06
CA VAL A 143 7.14 7.05 16.74
C VAL A 143 6.90 8.56 16.69
N SER A 144 7.95 9.31 16.33
CA SER A 144 7.84 10.76 16.14
C SER A 144 7.52 11.09 14.68
N MET A 145 6.43 11.81 14.46
CA MET A 145 6.12 12.36 13.13
C MET A 145 7.10 13.47 12.70
N LYS A 146 7.73 14.15 13.67
CA LYS A 146 8.74 15.18 13.38
C LYS A 146 10.07 14.57 12.95
N ASN A 147 10.38 13.35 13.44
CA ASN A 147 11.59 12.61 13.12
C ASN A 147 11.20 11.18 12.68
N PRO A 148 10.59 11.01 11.50
CA PRO A 148 10.15 9.71 11.04
C PRO A 148 11.35 8.81 10.78
N TRP A 149 11.23 7.53 11.13
CA TRP A 149 12.31 6.55 10.95
C TRP A 149 12.76 6.40 9.49
N GLN A 150 11.89 6.71 8.55
CA GLN A 150 12.18 6.68 7.12
C GLN A 150 13.31 7.67 6.75
N HIS A 151 13.54 8.71 7.54
CA HIS A 151 14.65 9.63 7.34
C HIS A 151 16.04 9.01 7.66
N LYS A 152 16.07 7.80 8.24
CA LYS A 152 17.30 7.03 8.44
C LYS A 152 17.68 6.14 7.26
N VAL A 153 16.82 6.06 6.24
CA VAL A 153 17.10 5.32 5.00
C VAL A 153 18.29 5.95 4.30
N THR A 154 19.14 5.11 3.74
CA THR A 154 20.28 5.56 2.94
C THR A 154 20.25 4.93 1.56
N LEU A 155 20.96 5.56 0.59
CA LEU A 155 21.18 4.97 -0.72
C LEU A 155 22.68 4.72 -0.91
N THR A 156 22.98 3.60 -1.57
CA THR A 156 24.31 3.37 -2.14
C THR A 156 24.19 3.36 -3.66
N ARG A 157 24.97 4.23 -4.31
CA ARG A 157 24.99 4.39 -5.77
C ARG A 157 26.07 3.49 -6.37
N ASN A 158 25.74 2.82 -7.47
CA ASN A 158 26.70 2.11 -8.31
C ASN A 158 26.35 2.39 -9.79
N GLY A 159 26.99 3.44 -10.34
CA GLY A 159 26.64 3.95 -11.67
C GLY A 159 25.22 4.51 -11.70
N GLN A 160 24.34 3.90 -12.49
CA GLN A 160 22.90 4.23 -12.58
C GLN A 160 22.03 3.38 -11.63
N ASP A 161 22.62 2.41 -10.95
CA ASP A 161 21.91 1.55 -10.01
C ASP A 161 21.99 2.10 -8.59
N PHE A 162 20.93 1.93 -7.84
CA PHE A 162 20.84 2.32 -6.44
C PHE A 162 20.39 1.16 -5.58
N THR A 163 21.02 1.01 -4.44
CA THR A 163 20.57 0.12 -3.36
C THR A 163 19.98 0.97 -2.25
N VAL A 164 18.76 0.66 -1.84
CA VAL A 164 18.08 1.30 -0.73
C VAL A 164 18.37 0.50 0.54
N ASN A 165 18.93 1.15 1.57
CA ASN A 165 19.27 0.51 2.83
C ASN A 165 18.30 1.00 3.92
N ASN A 166 17.67 0.06 4.62
CA ASN A 166 16.84 0.32 5.78
C ASN A 166 17.56 -0.13 7.07
N PRO A 167 18.25 0.75 7.79
CA PRO A 167 18.95 0.39 9.02
C PRO A 167 18.02 0.29 10.24
N THR A 168 16.73 0.59 10.07
CA THR A 168 15.78 0.72 11.18
C THR A 168 15.14 -0.60 11.58
N SER A 169 14.47 -0.63 12.72
CA SER A 169 13.66 -1.76 13.18
C SER A 169 12.22 -1.77 12.60
N TYR A 170 11.91 -0.88 11.69
CA TYR A 170 10.59 -0.73 11.07
C TYR A 170 10.63 -1.13 9.60
N TYR A 171 9.48 -1.54 9.07
CA TYR A 171 9.31 -1.66 7.62
C TYR A 171 9.32 -0.29 6.96
N VAL A 172 9.94 -0.19 5.77
CA VAL A 172 9.91 1.01 4.94
C VAL A 172 9.30 0.67 3.59
N ILE A 173 8.26 1.41 3.20
CA ILE A 173 7.57 1.21 1.93
C ILE A 173 7.89 2.36 1.01
N ILE A 174 8.59 2.07 -0.08
CA ILE A 174 8.87 3.02 -1.17
C ILE A 174 7.86 2.77 -2.28
N SER A 175 6.97 3.74 -2.48
CA SER A 175 5.90 3.65 -3.48
C SER A 175 6.27 4.26 -4.82
N ASN A 176 7.31 5.09 -4.86
CA ASN A 176 7.79 5.74 -6.08
C ASN A 176 9.28 6.09 -5.96
N ALA A 177 9.96 6.12 -7.10
CA ALA A 177 11.28 6.72 -7.29
C ALA A 177 11.23 7.55 -8.57
N SER A 178 11.72 8.79 -8.53
CA SER A 178 11.67 9.68 -9.68
C SER A 178 12.78 10.73 -9.62
N ALA A 179 13.08 11.41 -10.74
CA ALA A 179 14.09 12.47 -10.77
C ALA A 179 13.68 13.73 -9.98
N LYS A 180 12.37 13.91 -9.74
CA LYS A 180 11.81 15.05 -8.98
C LYS A 180 10.55 14.63 -8.23
N LYS A 181 10.20 15.36 -7.18
CA LYS A 181 8.97 15.15 -6.40
C LYS A 181 7.74 15.06 -7.31
N GLY A 182 6.94 14.02 -7.11
CA GLY A 182 5.71 13.79 -7.88
C GLY A 182 5.93 13.42 -9.35
N GLY A 183 7.18 13.19 -9.76
CA GLY A 183 7.51 12.73 -11.10
C GLY A 183 7.11 11.27 -11.32
N ASN A 184 7.02 10.86 -12.59
CA ASN A 184 6.78 9.48 -12.95
C ASN A 184 8.00 8.61 -12.60
N PRO A 185 7.79 7.37 -12.16
CA PRO A 185 8.89 6.44 -11.99
C PRO A 185 9.51 6.09 -13.35
N PRO A 186 10.80 5.71 -13.38
CA PRO A 186 11.42 5.18 -14.59
C PRO A 186 10.79 3.84 -14.96
N GLU A 187 10.98 3.45 -16.21
CA GLU A 187 10.54 2.15 -16.71
C GLU A 187 11.13 1.00 -15.87
N GLY A 188 10.31 -0.01 -15.60
CA GLY A 188 10.72 -1.17 -14.80
C GLY A 188 10.69 -0.96 -13.29
N PHE A 189 10.46 0.26 -12.77
CA PHE A 189 10.34 0.48 -11.34
C PHE A 189 9.15 -0.29 -10.76
N THR A 190 9.40 -0.98 -9.66
CA THR A 190 8.36 -1.62 -8.83
C THR A 190 8.46 -1.11 -7.40
N PRO A 191 7.32 -0.85 -6.72
CA PRO A 191 7.33 -0.47 -5.32
C PRO A 191 8.08 -1.46 -4.43
N LEU A 192 8.86 -0.95 -3.48
CA LEU A 192 9.66 -1.75 -2.56
C LEU A 192 9.02 -1.78 -1.17
N MET A 193 9.07 -2.93 -0.52
CA MET A 193 8.87 -3.05 0.92
C MET A 193 10.17 -3.60 1.52
N LEU A 194 10.91 -2.71 2.19
CA LEU A 194 12.15 -3.08 2.86
C LEU A 194 11.81 -3.56 4.28
N GLU A 195 12.24 -4.77 4.57
CA GLU A 195 12.18 -5.31 5.92
C GLU A 195 13.11 -4.55 6.88
N PRO A 196 12.88 -4.64 8.19
CA PRO A 196 13.80 -4.10 9.18
C PRO A 196 15.23 -4.59 8.98
N LYS A 197 16.20 -3.66 9.00
CA LYS A 197 17.64 -3.96 8.93
C LYS A 197 18.07 -4.68 7.64
N THR A 198 17.40 -4.40 6.52
CA THR A 198 17.71 -4.99 5.22
C THR A 198 17.97 -3.94 4.15
N SER A 199 18.50 -4.41 3.03
CA SER A 199 18.75 -3.60 1.84
C SER A 199 18.16 -4.29 0.62
N ALA A 200 17.72 -3.50 -0.37
CA ALA A 200 17.22 -4.01 -1.62
C ALA A 200 17.60 -3.09 -2.79
N PRO A 201 17.80 -3.63 -4.00
CA PRO A 201 18.01 -2.82 -5.19
C PRO A 201 16.75 -2.00 -5.49
N LEU A 202 16.94 -0.79 -6.04
CA LEU A 202 15.83 0.08 -6.42
C LEU A 202 15.03 -0.45 -7.64
N ASN A 203 15.55 -1.44 -8.34
CA ASN A 203 14.97 -2.05 -9.55
C ASN A 203 14.64 -1.03 -10.65
N ALA A 204 15.44 0.03 -10.74
CA ALA A 204 15.31 1.06 -11.76
C ALA A 204 16.66 1.76 -11.94
N LYS A 205 17.04 2.02 -13.19
CA LYS A 205 18.22 2.81 -13.51
C LYS A 205 17.88 4.29 -13.48
N MET A 206 18.77 5.08 -12.87
CA MET A 206 18.58 6.52 -12.74
C MET A 206 19.89 7.25 -12.98
N ASP A 207 19.85 8.29 -13.84
CA ASP A 207 21.04 9.13 -14.15
C ASP A 207 21.40 10.06 -12.99
N SER A 208 20.39 10.47 -12.22
CA SER A 208 20.54 11.35 -11.07
C SER A 208 20.12 10.67 -9.77
N VAL A 209 20.49 11.26 -8.63
CA VAL A 209 20.02 10.82 -7.31
C VAL A 209 18.49 10.91 -7.27
N PRO A 210 17.78 9.80 -6.97
CA PRO A 210 16.33 9.80 -6.98
C PRO A 210 15.74 10.55 -5.80
N VAL A 211 14.56 11.13 -6.01
CA VAL A 211 13.61 11.43 -4.94
C VAL A 211 12.75 10.18 -4.74
N LEU A 212 12.84 9.55 -3.57
CA LEU A 212 11.98 8.44 -3.22
C LEU A 212 10.69 8.96 -2.57
N THR A 213 9.59 8.25 -2.79
CA THR A 213 8.34 8.52 -2.08
C THR A 213 8.02 7.35 -1.17
N TYR A 214 8.04 7.57 0.14
CA TYR A 214 7.60 6.56 1.10
C TYR A 214 6.14 6.73 1.51
N ILE A 215 5.56 5.69 2.08
CA ILE A 215 4.23 5.72 2.65
C ILE A 215 4.34 5.60 4.18
N ASN A 216 3.80 6.60 4.91
CA ASN A 216 3.81 6.61 6.37
C ASN A 216 2.69 5.74 6.97
N ASP A 217 2.61 5.67 8.31
CA ASP A 217 1.60 4.86 9.05
C ASP A 217 0.15 5.25 8.74
N TYR A 218 -0.08 6.50 8.36
CA TYR A 218 -1.40 7.03 8.01
C TYR A 218 -1.76 6.86 6.54
N GLY A 219 -0.86 6.28 5.73
CA GLY A 219 -1.07 6.10 4.29
C GLY A 219 -0.69 7.31 3.44
N ALA A 220 -0.15 8.37 4.02
CA ALA A 220 0.31 9.53 3.28
C ALA A 220 1.61 9.25 2.54
N ARG A 221 1.74 9.81 1.33
CA ARG A 221 2.94 9.73 0.49
C ARG A 221 3.84 10.92 0.78
N MET A 222 5.04 10.64 1.25
CA MET A 222 6.01 11.65 1.67
C MET A 222 7.32 11.51 0.88
N PRO A 223 7.95 12.61 0.44
CA PRO A 223 9.20 12.56 -0.30
C PRO A 223 10.40 12.32 0.63
N LEU A 224 11.42 11.63 0.11
CA LEU A 224 12.76 11.55 0.66
C LEU A 224 13.73 12.12 -0.38
N TYR A 225 14.37 13.22 -0.03
CA TYR A 225 15.48 13.78 -0.79
C TYR A 225 16.80 13.32 -0.20
N PHE A 226 17.83 13.21 -1.02
CA PHE A 226 19.12 12.69 -0.59
C PHE A 226 20.25 13.63 -0.96
N LYS A 227 21.25 13.72 -0.07
CA LYS A 227 22.56 14.33 -0.29
C LYS A 227 23.60 13.22 -0.30
N CYS A 228 24.43 13.19 -1.36
CA CYS A 228 25.44 12.16 -1.56
C CYS A 228 26.84 12.70 -1.31
N THR A 229 27.67 11.89 -0.64
CA THR A 229 29.12 12.05 -0.55
C THR A 229 29.74 10.80 -1.19
N GLY A 230 30.33 10.96 -2.37
CA GLY A 230 30.73 9.82 -3.19
C GLY A 230 29.52 8.95 -3.55
N ASN A 231 29.62 7.67 -3.29
CA ASN A 231 28.57 6.69 -3.58
C ASN A 231 27.51 6.52 -2.46
N ASN A 232 27.71 7.15 -1.30
CA ASN A 232 26.82 7.05 -0.16
C ASN A 232 25.93 8.28 -0.07
N CYS A 233 24.62 8.08 0.00
CA CYS A 233 23.62 9.13 0.09
C CYS A 233 22.80 8.99 1.38
N GLN A 234 22.68 10.07 2.11
CA GLN A 234 21.84 10.19 3.30
C GLN A 234 20.65 11.08 3.00
N VAL A 235 19.56 10.89 3.74
CA VAL A 235 18.38 11.74 3.60
C VAL A 235 18.71 13.17 3.96
N ASP A 236 18.37 14.11 3.07
CA ASP A 236 18.30 15.54 3.37
C ASP A 236 17.03 15.81 4.15
N GLU A 237 17.14 15.77 5.49
CA GLU A 237 15.99 15.92 6.37
C GLU A 237 15.30 17.27 6.21
N GLU A 238 16.05 18.36 6.00
CA GLU A 238 15.47 19.69 5.85
C GLU A 238 14.58 19.77 4.61
N GLN A 239 15.09 19.30 3.48
CA GLN A 239 14.34 19.28 2.22
C GLN A 239 13.16 18.28 2.27
N SER A 240 13.34 17.13 2.90
CA SER A 240 12.30 16.09 3.02
C SER A 240 11.14 16.52 3.92
N ARG A 241 11.38 17.38 4.92
CA ARG A 241 10.31 17.93 5.79
C ARG A 241 9.52 19.05 5.14
N LYS A 242 10.14 19.82 4.23
CA LYS A 242 9.49 20.92 3.50
C LYS A 242 8.69 20.43 2.29
N GLY A 243 8.97 19.25 1.83
CA GLY A 243 8.38 18.63 0.64
C GLY A 243 7.09 17.96 0.87
#